data_980065ea81e45bd91956ccf1adf7bbf0
#
_entry.id   980065ea81e45bd91956ccf1adf7bbf0
#
_cell.length_a   1.000
_cell.length_b   1.000
_cell.length_c   1.000
_cell.angle_alpha   90.00
_cell.angle_beta   90.00
_cell.angle_gamma   90.00
#
_symmetry.space_group_name_H-M   'P 1'
#
loop_
_entity.id
_entity.type
_entity.pdbx_description
1 polymer ?
#
loop_
_entity_poly.entity_id
_entity_poly.type
_entity_poly.pdbx_seq_one_letter_code
_entity_poly.pdbx_strand_id
1 'polypeptide(L)'
;MKLVVTEKNDAAVKIADLLGAEKPTADKVFNTPVYRFDVDGEEWVTIGLRGHILEPDFTPSLIYKKRGGWSGVTAEGEALPAELPASLPTPPFKKKKPFTADGVELKGWKMEALPYLIYAPIEKLPKEKDIIRSLKNLAKKADSIVIATDFDREGELIGSDALSCCREVNTTAPVSRARYSAFTKPEITHAFANLVPMDDDLAAAGGSRRDIDLIWGAVLTRYLTLVKFAGYGNVRSSGRVQTPTLAIIVERERERMAFVPEDYWVIRGAFDAGAAAGPTPGEGPEAFEAPHATARFKVEAEANAAMDHVAGATSARVVSVEKKKRTVAPPVPFNTTSLMAAASAEGISPARCMRIAESLYMDGYISYPRVDNTVYPDSLDLAEVVNAIAGNPAYGPYCRELLSAGPLKATRGKTETTDHPPIYPTAKATPDDLSAADYKLYNLIARRFLATLSGPATVEGTKVTLDVAGEPFVAKGDVLVEPGFRAIYPYGLKKDETLPALGEGASVAFNGATC
;
A
#
# COMPACT_ATOMS: atom_id res chain seq x y z
N MET A 1 -21.34 15.75 -29.13
CA MET A 1 -21.09 15.71 -27.63
C MET A 1 -20.22 14.52 -27.30
N LYS A 2 -19.09 14.73 -26.65
CA LYS A 2 -18.20 13.69 -26.14
C LYS A 2 -18.55 13.36 -24.68
N LEU A 3 -18.81 12.08 -24.38
CA LEU A 3 -19.14 11.61 -23.04
C LEU A 3 -17.88 11.09 -22.33
N VAL A 4 -17.54 11.66 -21.17
CA VAL A 4 -16.43 11.20 -20.33
C VAL A 4 -16.99 10.52 -19.09
N VAL A 5 -16.60 9.27 -18.85
CA VAL A 5 -17.04 8.46 -17.71
C VAL A 5 -15.91 8.31 -16.72
N THR A 6 -16.11 8.78 -15.49
CA THR A 6 -15.12 8.72 -14.40
C THR A 6 -15.59 7.81 -13.27
N GLU A 7 -14.66 7.35 -12.43
CA GLU A 7 -14.99 6.44 -11.32
C GLU A 7 -15.83 7.11 -10.22
N LYS A 8 -15.57 8.41 -9.95
CA LYS A 8 -16.16 9.19 -8.86
C LYS A 8 -16.61 10.55 -9.34
N ASN A 9 -17.58 11.15 -8.65
CA ASN A 9 -18.07 12.48 -8.98
C ASN A 9 -16.97 13.56 -8.91
N ASP A 10 -16.08 13.45 -7.91
CA ASP A 10 -15.00 14.43 -7.72
C ASP A 10 -14.01 14.41 -8.89
N ALA A 11 -13.73 13.23 -9.45
CA ALA A 11 -12.94 13.09 -10.66
C ALA A 11 -13.65 13.72 -11.88
N ALA A 12 -14.99 13.58 -11.99
CA ALA A 12 -15.77 14.20 -13.06
C ALA A 12 -15.67 15.73 -13.02
N VAL A 13 -15.81 16.33 -11.83
CA VAL A 13 -15.63 17.78 -11.61
C VAL A 13 -14.21 18.20 -12.00
N LYS A 14 -13.22 17.52 -11.46
CA LYS A 14 -11.81 17.88 -11.63
C LYS A 14 -11.36 17.80 -13.09
N ILE A 15 -11.75 16.76 -13.82
CA ILE A 15 -11.42 16.62 -15.24
C ILE A 15 -12.11 17.73 -16.05
N ALA A 16 -13.38 18.04 -15.76
CA ALA A 16 -14.09 19.11 -16.42
C ALA A 16 -13.42 20.48 -16.17
N ASP A 17 -12.99 20.76 -14.94
CA ASP A 17 -12.27 21.99 -14.58
C ASP A 17 -10.88 22.11 -15.25
N LEU A 18 -10.17 20.98 -15.38
CA LEU A 18 -8.80 20.98 -15.93
C LEU A 18 -8.78 21.06 -17.46
N LEU A 19 -9.77 20.47 -18.14
CA LEU A 19 -9.86 20.43 -19.61
C LEU A 19 -10.63 21.61 -20.18
N GLY A 20 -11.66 22.09 -19.49
CA GLY A 20 -12.52 23.18 -19.97
C GLY A 20 -11.78 24.49 -20.12
N ALA A 21 -12.09 25.24 -21.17
CA ALA A 21 -11.61 26.61 -21.35
C ALA A 21 -12.21 27.55 -20.30
N GLU A 22 -13.46 27.29 -19.91
CA GLU A 22 -14.20 28.01 -18.88
C GLU A 22 -14.68 27.05 -17.79
N LYS A 23 -15.16 27.61 -16.67
CA LYS A 23 -15.70 26.82 -15.56
C LYS A 23 -16.87 25.95 -16.05
N PRO A 24 -16.87 24.63 -15.76
CA PRO A 24 -17.91 23.73 -16.22
C PRO A 24 -19.27 24.08 -15.61
N THR A 25 -20.32 23.91 -16.40
CA THR A 25 -21.70 24.06 -15.94
C THR A 25 -22.16 22.77 -15.27
N ALA A 26 -22.48 22.84 -13.98
CA ALA A 26 -23.09 21.73 -13.26
C ALA A 26 -24.56 21.58 -13.66
N ASP A 27 -24.94 20.35 -14.03
CA ASP A 27 -26.30 19.96 -14.43
C ASP A 27 -26.67 18.63 -13.78
N LYS A 28 -27.88 18.15 -13.97
CA LYS A 28 -28.35 16.84 -13.50
C LYS A 28 -29.08 16.12 -14.60
N VAL A 29 -28.69 14.89 -14.85
CA VAL A 29 -29.44 13.93 -15.65
C VAL A 29 -30.14 12.97 -14.70
N PHE A 30 -31.47 13.01 -14.65
CA PHE A 30 -32.27 12.48 -13.55
C PHE A 30 -31.75 12.99 -12.20
N ASN A 31 -31.22 12.14 -11.33
CA ASN A 31 -30.65 12.54 -10.03
C ASN A 31 -29.12 12.54 -9.99
N THR A 32 -28.45 12.24 -11.11
CA THR A 32 -27.00 12.13 -11.19
C THR A 32 -26.39 13.45 -11.64
N PRO A 33 -25.45 14.03 -10.88
CA PRO A 33 -24.71 15.21 -11.32
C PRO A 33 -23.90 14.93 -12.58
N VAL A 34 -23.85 15.90 -13.47
CA VAL A 34 -23.03 15.88 -14.69
C VAL A 34 -22.45 17.27 -14.90
N TYR A 35 -21.32 17.38 -15.58
CA TYR A 35 -20.63 18.64 -15.80
C TYR A 35 -20.40 18.83 -17.29
N ARG A 36 -20.91 19.95 -17.82
CA ARG A 36 -20.83 20.33 -19.24
C ARG A 36 -19.77 21.40 -19.41
N PHE A 37 -18.94 21.24 -20.41
CA PHE A 37 -17.88 22.19 -20.76
C PHE A 37 -17.54 22.09 -22.24
N ASP A 38 -16.84 23.10 -22.73
CA ASP A 38 -16.37 23.16 -24.12
C ASP A 38 -14.86 22.91 -24.17
N VAL A 39 -14.45 22.13 -25.16
CA VAL A 39 -13.04 21.96 -25.51
C VAL A 39 -12.92 22.18 -27.03
N ASP A 40 -12.26 23.24 -27.42
CA ASP A 40 -12.03 23.63 -28.82
C ASP A 40 -13.33 23.69 -29.69
N GLY A 41 -14.44 24.14 -29.11
CA GLY A 41 -15.74 24.25 -29.78
C GLY A 41 -16.55 22.95 -29.82
N GLU A 42 -16.10 21.89 -29.15
CA GLU A 42 -16.84 20.63 -28.99
C GLU A 42 -17.46 20.53 -27.60
N GLU A 43 -18.77 20.21 -27.51
CA GLU A 43 -19.44 19.96 -26.23
C GLU A 43 -18.97 18.65 -25.60
N TRP A 44 -18.46 18.72 -24.38
CA TRP A 44 -18.07 17.58 -23.56
C TRP A 44 -18.94 17.49 -22.31
N VAL A 45 -19.20 16.29 -21.86
CA VAL A 45 -19.98 16.02 -20.64
C VAL A 45 -19.26 14.97 -19.81
N THR A 46 -18.96 15.28 -18.55
CA THR A 46 -18.46 14.29 -17.61
C THR A 46 -19.56 13.77 -16.70
N ILE A 47 -19.54 12.47 -16.41
CA ILE A 47 -20.37 11.81 -15.40
C ILE A 47 -19.48 11.00 -14.45
N GLY A 48 -19.69 11.17 -13.15
CA GLY A 48 -19.03 10.37 -12.11
C GLY A 48 -19.90 9.17 -11.73
N LEU A 49 -19.29 7.99 -11.73
CA LEU A 49 -19.88 6.80 -11.14
C LEU A 49 -19.73 6.86 -9.60
N ARG A 50 -20.16 5.81 -8.90
CA ARG A 50 -19.90 5.59 -7.47
C ARG A 50 -19.10 4.29 -7.26
N GLY A 51 -17.99 4.15 -8.01
CA GLY A 51 -17.31 2.89 -8.16
C GLY A 51 -18.12 1.92 -9.01
N HIS A 52 -18.17 0.64 -8.62
CA HIS A 52 -18.93 -0.37 -9.37
C HIS A 52 -20.42 -0.07 -9.41
N ILE A 53 -20.95 0.08 -10.61
CA ILE A 53 -22.41 0.27 -10.87
C ILE A 53 -23.14 -1.03 -11.08
N LEU A 54 -22.41 -2.11 -11.39
CA LEU A 54 -22.89 -3.49 -11.43
C LEU A 54 -22.23 -4.29 -10.31
N GLU A 55 -22.95 -5.28 -9.78
CA GLU A 55 -22.41 -6.24 -8.81
C GLU A 55 -22.67 -7.67 -9.28
N PRO A 56 -21.71 -8.59 -9.07
CA PRO A 56 -21.90 -9.99 -9.40
C PRO A 56 -22.79 -10.67 -8.37
N ASP A 57 -23.70 -11.52 -8.82
CA ASP A 57 -24.46 -12.43 -7.98
C ASP A 57 -24.65 -13.75 -8.72
N PHE A 58 -24.97 -14.80 -7.99
CA PHE A 58 -25.29 -16.09 -8.58
C PHE A 58 -26.69 -16.10 -9.17
N THR A 59 -26.87 -16.86 -10.25
CA THR A 59 -28.20 -17.17 -10.72
C THR A 59 -29.03 -17.84 -9.63
N PRO A 60 -30.36 -17.64 -9.60
CA PRO A 60 -31.19 -18.17 -8.52
C PRO A 60 -31.20 -19.69 -8.40
N SER A 61 -31.07 -20.40 -9.53
CA SER A 61 -31.17 -21.86 -9.56
C SER A 61 -30.47 -22.50 -10.76
N LEU A 62 -30.15 -23.79 -10.64
CA LEU A 62 -29.65 -24.64 -11.73
C LEU A 62 -30.70 -25.70 -12.10
N ILE A 63 -30.86 -25.99 -13.41
CA ILE A 63 -31.77 -27.00 -13.93
C ILE A 63 -31.05 -28.33 -14.15
N TYR A 64 -31.70 -29.43 -13.76
CA TYR A 64 -31.27 -30.80 -14.06
C TYR A 64 -32.34 -31.55 -14.85
N LYS A 65 -31.99 -32.11 -16.01
CA LYS A 65 -32.90 -32.92 -16.84
C LYS A 65 -32.62 -34.42 -16.64
N LYS A 66 -33.63 -35.20 -16.22
CA LYS A 66 -33.53 -36.65 -15.96
C LYS A 66 -32.86 -37.47 -17.07
N ARG A 67 -32.99 -37.06 -18.31
CA ARG A 67 -32.50 -37.75 -19.51
C ARG A 67 -31.37 -36.97 -20.22
N GLY A 68 -30.55 -36.29 -19.58
CA GLY A 68 -29.49 -35.51 -20.24
C GLY A 68 -28.56 -34.82 -19.29
N GLY A 69 -28.71 -35.08 -18.00
CA GLY A 69 -27.87 -34.46 -16.97
C GLY A 69 -28.23 -32.97 -16.79
N TRP A 70 -27.23 -32.20 -16.46
CA TRP A 70 -27.37 -30.76 -16.24
C TRP A 70 -27.69 -30.04 -17.55
N SER A 71 -28.63 -29.12 -17.50
CA SER A 71 -28.97 -28.26 -18.63
C SER A 71 -27.84 -27.28 -18.92
N GLY A 72 -27.65 -26.91 -20.18
CA GLY A 72 -26.78 -25.80 -20.57
C GLY A 72 -27.37 -24.40 -20.31
N VAL A 73 -28.51 -24.32 -19.59
CA VAL A 73 -29.18 -23.06 -19.23
C VAL A 73 -29.68 -23.09 -17.80
N THR A 74 -29.78 -21.91 -17.17
CA THR A 74 -30.41 -21.74 -15.84
C THR A 74 -31.93 -21.85 -15.91
N ALA A 75 -32.60 -21.77 -14.76
CA ALA A 75 -34.07 -21.69 -14.71
C ALA A 75 -34.62 -20.47 -15.44
N GLU A 76 -33.86 -19.41 -15.51
CA GLU A 76 -34.15 -18.14 -16.18
C GLU A 76 -33.78 -18.18 -17.68
N GLY A 77 -33.18 -19.27 -18.17
CA GLY A 77 -32.85 -19.46 -19.59
C GLY A 77 -31.43 -18.99 -19.98
N GLU A 78 -30.57 -18.63 -19.03
CA GLU A 78 -29.20 -18.20 -19.29
C GLU A 78 -28.25 -19.37 -19.50
N ALA A 79 -27.18 -19.16 -20.27
CA ALA A 79 -26.21 -20.20 -20.57
C ALA A 79 -25.38 -20.58 -19.33
N LEU A 80 -25.27 -21.87 -19.05
CA LEU A 80 -24.35 -22.40 -18.05
C LEU A 80 -22.91 -22.45 -18.61
N PRO A 81 -21.87 -22.52 -17.75
CA PRO A 81 -20.51 -22.82 -18.16
C PRO A 81 -20.48 -24.08 -19.06
N ALA A 82 -19.62 -24.07 -20.08
CA ALA A 82 -19.60 -25.07 -21.13
C ALA A 82 -19.43 -26.52 -20.63
N GLU A 83 -18.79 -26.73 -19.47
CA GLU A 83 -18.52 -28.05 -18.90
C GLU A 83 -18.87 -28.08 -17.42
N LEU A 84 -20.00 -28.68 -17.08
CA LEU A 84 -20.29 -29.06 -15.69
C LEU A 84 -19.69 -30.45 -15.43
N PRO A 85 -19.03 -30.68 -14.27
CA PRO A 85 -18.43 -31.96 -13.95
C PRO A 85 -19.48 -33.07 -13.95
N ALA A 86 -19.17 -34.22 -14.55
CA ALA A 86 -20.00 -35.41 -14.49
C ALA A 86 -20.23 -35.90 -13.05
N SER A 87 -19.32 -35.55 -12.12
CA SER A 87 -19.41 -35.85 -10.70
C SER A 87 -20.35 -34.93 -9.92
N LEU A 88 -20.96 -33.93 -10.54
CA LEU A 88 -21.92 -33.09 -9.85
C LEU A 88 -23.13 -33.92 -9.40
N PRO A 89 -23.47 -33.95 -8.09
CA PRO A 89 -24.50 -34.84 -7.58
C PRO A 89 -25.85 -34.61 -8.28
N THR A 90 -26.55 -35.68 -8.56
CA THR A 90 -27.91 -35.62 -9.11
C THR A 90 -28.90 -35.19 -8.01
N PRO A 91 -29.72 -34.15 -8.23
CA PRO A 91 -30.73 -33.77 -7.24
C PRO A 91 -31.72 -34.91 -6.97
N PRO A 92 -32.16 -35.09 -5.72
CA PRO A 92 -33.20 -36.07 -5.43
C PRO A 92 -34.50 -35.66 -6.11
N PHE A 93 -35.17 -36.60 -6.82
CA PHE A 93 -36.43 -36.34 -7.52
C PHE A 93 -37.62 -36.05 -6.59
N LYS A 94 -37.49 -36.25 -5.28
CA LYS A 94 -38.46 -35.82 -4.28
C LYS A 94 -38.12 -34.44 -3.79
N LYS A 95 -39.10 -33.54 -3.80
CA LYS A 95 -38.93 -32.15 -3.29
C LYS A 95 -38.42 -32.17 -1.84
N LYS A 96 -37.14 -31.94 -1.66
CA LYS A 96 -36.51 -31.57 -0.39
C LYS A 96 -35.84 -30.23 -0.63
N LYS A 97 -36.09 -29.24 0.24
CA LYS A 97 -35.32 -28.00 0.17
C LYS A 97 -33.81 -28.34 0.28
N PRO A 98 -32.94 -27.82 -0.58
CA PRO A 98 -33.14 -26.79 -1.62
C PRO A 98 -33.53 -27.33 -3.00
N PHE A 99 -33.79 -28.62 -3.15
CA PHE A 99 -34.07 -29.25 -4.44
C PHE A 99 -35.50 -29.00 -4.89
N THR A 100 -35.65 -28.62 -6.17
CA THR A 100 -36.94 -28.56 -6.89
C THR A 100 -37.13 -29.85 -7.70
N ALA A 101 -38.25 -29.98 -8.40
CA ALA A 101 -38.49 -31.12 -9.28
C ALA A 101 -37.47 -31.20 -10.42
N ASP A 102 -36.96 -30.06 -10.87
CA ASP A 102 -36.15 -29.91 -12.07
C ASP A 102 -34.71 -29.45 -11.80
N GLY A 103 -34.37 -29.08 -10.53
CA GLY A 103 -33.04 -28.55 -10.26
C GLY A 103 -32.73 -28.22 -8.81
N VAL A 104 -31.83 -27.28 -8.61
CA VAL A 104 -31.32 -26.84 -7.30
C VAL A 104 -31.51 -25.35 -7.12
N GLU A 105 -32.18 -24.97 -6.02
CA GLU A 105 -32.30 -23.59 -5.60
C GLU A 105 -31.04 -23.15 -4.85
N LEU A 106 -30.36 -22.09 -5.33
CA LEU A 106 -29.08 -21.62 -4.82
C LEU A 106 -29.17 -20.49 -3.81
N LYS A 107 -30.33 -19.80 -3.71
CA LYS A 107 -30.52 -18.66 -2.78
C LYS A 107 -30.43 -19.06 -1.30
N GLY A 108 -30.96 -20.22 -0.95
CA GLY A 108 -30.99 -20.68 0.44
C GLY A 108 -29.61 -21.17 0.91
N TRP A 109 -29.28 -20.87 2.17
CA TRP A 109 -28.09 -21.41 2.83
C TRP A 109 -28.36 -22.86 3.26
N LYS A 110 -28.04 -23.81 2.39
CA LYS A 110 -28.20 -25.24 2.62
C LYS A 110 -26.92 -25.97 2.21
N MET A 111 -26.48 -26.90 3.06
CA MET A 111 -25.24 -27.68 2.83
C MET A 111 -25.28 -28.40 1.49
N GLU A 112 -26.43 -28.95 1.15
CA GLU A 112 -26.65 -29.74 -0.06
C GLU A 112 -26.56 -28.90 -1.34
N ALA A 113 -26.71 -27.57 -1.23
CA ALA A 113 -26.62 -26.66 -2.37
C ALA A 113 -25.17 -26.21 -2.68
N LEU A 114 -24.24 -26.32 -1.73
CA LEU A 114 -22.88 -25.79 -1.87
C LEU A 114 -22.09 -26.34 -3.05
N PRO A 115 -22.12 -27.66 -3.36
CA PRO A 115 -21.41 -28.18 -4.52
C PRO A 115 -21.87 -27.58 -5.85
N TYR A 116 -23.15 -27.23 -5.94
CA TYR A 116 -23.73 -26.63 -7.16
C TYR A 116 -23.41 -25.14 -7.29
N LEU A 117 -23.24 -24.46 -6.16
CA LEU A 117 -22.93 -23.02 -6.12
C LEU A 117 -21.58 -22.70 -6.77
N ILE A 118 -20.62 -23.64 -6.72
CA ILE A 118 -19.30 -23.49 -7.36
C ILE A 118 -19.41 -23.33 -8.88
N TYR A 119 -20.41 -23.96 -9.48
CA TYR A 119 -20.62 -24.00 -10.93
C TYR A 119 -21.80 -23.11 -11.40
N ALA A 120 -22.39 -22.36 -10.47
CA ALA A 120 -23.46 -21.45 -10.81
C ALA A 120 -22.95 -20.30 -11.69
N PRO A 121 -23.65 -19.94 -12.76
CA PRO A 121 -23.34 -18.73 -13.50
C PRO A 121 -23.41 -17.50 -12.62
N ILE A 122 -22.54 -16.53 -12.93
CA ILE A 122 -22.49 -15.25 -12.25
C ILE A 122 -23.07 -14.20 -13.18
N GLU A 123 -24.08 -13.48 -12.68
CA GLU A 123 -24.74 -12.40 -13.37
C GLU A 123 -24.26 -11.05 -12.87
N LYS A 124 -24.22 -10.04 -13.74
CA LYS A 124 -23.94 -8.66 -13.38
C LYS A 124 -25.26 -7.92 -13.13
N LEU A 125 -25.64 -7.79 -11.87
CA LEU A 125 -26.88 -7.12 -11.46
C LEU A 125 -26.69 -5.61 -11.29
N PRO A 126 -27.68 -4.77 -11.70
CA PRO A 126 -27.64 -3.32 -11.50
C PRO A 126 -27.64 -2.94 -10.01
N LYS A 127 -26.53 -2.35 -9.54
CA LYS A 127 -26.36 -1.81 -8.17
C LYS A 127 -26.82 -0.36 -8.09
N GLU A 128 -26.29 0.50 -8.96
CA GLU A 128 -26.54 1.94 -9.00
C GLU A 128 -27.52 2.31 -10.12
N LYS A 129 -28.79 1.94 -9.96
CA LYS A 129 -29.82 2.06 -11.01
C LYS A 129 -30.00 3.47 -11.58
N ASP A 130 -29.93 4.51 -10.72
CA ASP A 130 -30.08 5.90 -11.15
C ASP A 130 -28.90 6.35 -12.00
N ILE A 131 -27.68 5.96 -11.62
CA ILE A 131 -26.47 6.27 -12.38
C ILE A 131 -26.50 5.55 -13.73
N ILE A 132 -26.87 4.26 -13.76
CA ILE A 132 -27.00 3.48 -15.00
C ILE A 132 -28.02 4.14 -15.95
N ARG A 133 -29.16 4.58 -15.41
CA ARG A 133 -30.18 5.28 -16.19
C ARG A 133 -29.65 6.58 -16.79
N SER A 134 -28.92 7.37 -16.01
CA SER A 134 -28.31 8.63 -16.44
C SER A 134 -27.24 8.38 -17.49
N LEU A 135 -26.36 7.41 -17.25
CA LEU A 135 -25.31 6.99 -18.17
C LEU A 135 -25.90 6.56 -19.54
N LYS A 136 -26.92 5.69 -19.54
CA LYS A 136 -27.60 5.26 -20.78
C LYS A 136 -28.25 6.45 -21.50
N ASN A 137 -28.83 7.41 -20.79
CA ASN A 137 -29.44 8.60 -21.41
C ASN A 137 -28.38 9.48 -22.10
N LEU A 138 -27.22 9.68 -21.48
CA LEU A 138 -26.10 10.42 -22.07
C LEU A 138 -25.49 9.66 -23.25
N ALA A 139 -25.25 8.37 -23.09
CA ALA A 139 -24.65 7.52 -24.12
C ALA A 139 -25.46 7.51 -25.42
N LYS A 140 -26.81 7.57 -25.36
CA LYS A 140 -27.66 7.69 -26.56
C LYS A 140 -27.35 8.91 -27.41
N LYS A 141 -26.83 9.98 -26.83
CA LYS A 141 -26.55 11.26 -27.48
C LYS A 141 -25.07 11.47 -27.76
N ALA A 142 -24.22 10.55 -27.31
CA ALA A 142 -22.78 10.66 -27.42
C ALA A 142 -22.30 10.27 -28.82
N ASP A 143 -21.48 11.13 -29.42
CA ASP A 143 -20.75 10.83 -30.66
C ASP A 143 -19.50 9.99 -30.38
N SER A 144 -18.94 10.14 -29.19
CA SER A 144 -17.83 9.32 -28.70
C SER A 144 -17.86 9.20 -27.17
N ILE A 145 -17.24 8.15 -26.64
CA ILE A 145 -17.18 7.84 -25.21
C ILE A 145 -15.71 7.71 -24.79
N VAL A 146 -15.32 8.43 -23.75
CA VAL A 146 -13.99 8.31 -23.13
C VAL A 146 -14.15 7.75 -21.73
N ILE A 147 -13.51 6.63 -21.45
CA ILE A 147 -13.41 6.07 -20.12
C ILE A 147 -12.19 6.72 -19.41
N ALA A 148 -12.45 7.34 -18.28
CA ALA A 148 -11.46 8.10 -17.47
C ALA A 148 -11.55 7.71 -15.98
N THR A 149 -11.72 6.41 -15.72
CA THR A 149 -11.58 5.80 -14.38
C THR A 149 -10.12 5.71 -13.99
N ASP A 150 -9.80 5.45 -12.71
CA ASP A 150 -8.42 5.23 -12.27
C ASP A 150 -7.77 4.11 -13.11
N PHE A 151 -6.47 4.23 -13.40
CA PHE A 151 -5.78 3.26 -14.27
C PHE A 151 -5.24 2.10 -13.44
N ASP A 152 -6.14 1.30 -12.86
CA ASP A 152 -5.83 0.04 -12.19
C ASP A 152 -6.87 -1.04 -12.58
N ARG A 153 -6.72 -2.26 -12.06
CA ARG A 153 -7.63 -3.38 -12.37
C ARG A 153 -9.08 -3.11 -12.00
N GLU A 154 -9.32 -2.40 -10.90
CA GLU A 154 -10.66 -2.06 -10.44
C GLU A 154 -11.27 -0.96 -11.33
N GLY A 155 -10.49 0.09 -11.62
CA GLY A 155 -10.93 1.19 -12.48
C GLY A 155 -11.19 0.73 -13.92
N GLU A 156 -10.36 -0.17 -14.48
CA GLU A 156 -10.59 -0.73 -15.81
C GLU A 156 -11.84 -1.60 -15.86
N LEU A 157 -12.10 -2.40 -14.81
CA LEU A 157 -13.34 -3.18 -14.67
C LEU A 157 -14.57 -2.27 -14.52
N ILE A 158 -14.48 -1.21 -13.71
CA ILE A 158 -15.56 -0.21 -13.56
C ILE A 158 -15.86 0.44 -14.92
N GLY A 159 -14.81 0.81 -15.66
CA GLY A 159 -14.93 1.36 -17.01
C GLY A 159 -15.57 0.39 -17.99
N SER A 160 -15.19 -0.87 -17.97
CA SER A 160 -15.76 -1.94 -18.80
C SER A 160 -17.24 -2.20 -18.47
N ASP A 161 -17.60 -2.26 -17.18
CA ASP A 161 -18.98 -2.39 -16.73
C ASP A 161 -19.84 -1.18 -17.18
N ALA A 162 -19.31 0.05 -17.09
CA ALA A 162 -19.98 1.24 -17.57
C ALA A 162 -20.17 1.21 -19.10
N LEU A 163 -19.12 0.81 -19.83
CA LEU A 163 -19.17 0.65 -21.28
C LEU A 163 -20.22 -0.37 -21.70
N SER A 164 -20.34 -1.50 -21.02
CA SER A 164 -21.37 -2.50 -21.31
C SER A 164 -22.77 -1.90 -21.21
N CYS A 165 -23.04 -1.07 -20.19
CA CYS A 165 -24.31 -0.32 -20.07
C CYS A 165 -24.51 0.71 -21.21
N CYS A 166 -23.45 1.38 -21.66
CA CYS A 166 -23.52 2.31 -22.79
C CYS A 166 -23.83 1.57 -24.10
N ARG A 167 -23.23 0.41 -24.32
CA ARG A 167 -23.40 -0.41 -25.52
C ARG A 167 -24.83 -0.95 -25.72
N GLU A 168 -25.60 -1.12 -24.65
CA GLU A 168 -27.00 -1.49 -24.74
C GLU A 168 -27.87 -0.44 -25.52
N VAL A 169 -27.40 0.81 -25.57
CA VAL A 169 -28.18 1.93 -26.17
C VAL A 169 -27.42 2.68 -27.27
N ASN A 170 -26.12 2.51 -27.38
CA ASN A 170 -25.28 3.09 -28.42
C ASN A 170 -24.15 2.12 -28.80
N THR A 171 -24.36 1.35 -29.85
CA THR A 171 -23.45 0.30 -30.33
C THR A 171 -22.32 0.83 -31.21
N THR A 172 -22.44 2.05 -31.74
CA THR A 172 -21.58 2.59 -32.82
C THR A 172 -20.57 3.64 -32.35
N ALA A 173 -20.84 4.34 -31.23
CA ALA A 173 -19.93 5.39 -30.75
C ALA A 173 -18.52 4.83 -30.50
N PRO A 174 -17.46 5.45 -31.06
CA PRO A 174 -16.08 5.06 -30.75
C PRO A 174 -15.80 5.24 -29.26
N VAL A 175 -14.99 4.30 -28.72
CA VAL A 175 -14.61 4.28 -27.31
C VAL A 175 -13.09 4.39 -27.19
N SER A 176 -12.65 5.20 -26.26
CA SER A 176 -11.25 5.40 -25.94
C SER A 176 -11.04 5.49 -24.43
N ARG A 177 -9.80 5.34 -24.00
CA ARG A 177 -9.37 5.33 -22.61
C ARG A 177 -8.37 6.45 -22.35
N ALA A 178 -8.63 7.30 -21.35
CA ALA A 178 -7.66 8.26 -20.85
C ALA A 178 -6.87 7.63 -19.68
N ARG A 179 -5.54 7.57 -19.79
CA ARG A 179 -4.64 7.03 -18.75
C ARG A 179 -3.86 8.17 -18.12
N TYR A 180 -4.00 8.37 -16.82
CA TYR A 180 -3.31 9.40 -16.06
C TYR A 180 -2.92 8.88 -14.68
N SER A 181 -1.86 9.44 -14.12
CA SER A 181 -1.33 9.09 -12.80
C SER A 181 -1.45 10.23 -11.78
N ALA A 182 -1.91 11.41 -12.21
CA ALA A 182 -2.09 12.58 -11.34
C ALA A 182 -3.19 13.52 -11.86
N PHE A 183 -3.90 14.21 -10.96
CA PHE A 183 -4.89 15.24 -11.30
C PHE A 183 -4.22 16.62 -11.43
N THR A 184 -3.26 16.74 -12.33
CA THR A 184 -2.64 18.01 -12.71
C THR A 184 -3.04 18.40 -14.13
N LYS A 185 -3.08 19.71 -14.43
CA LYS A 185 -3.47 20.16 -15.77
C LYS A 185 -2.60 19.58 -16.88
N PRO A 186 -1.25 19.56 -16.78
CA PRO A 186 -0.41 18.97 -17.81
C PRO A 186 -0.71 17.48 -18.02
N GLU A 187 -0.81 16.69 -16.95
CA GLU A 187 -1.05 15.25 -17.02
C GLU A 187 -2.41 14.93 -17.65
N ILE A 188 -3.49 15.59 -17.19
CA ILE A 188 -4.83 15.37 -17.72
C ILE A 188 -4.91 15.82 -19.19
N THR A 189 -4.35 16.99 -19.54
CA THR A 189 -4.32 17.43 -20.94
C THR A 189 -3.57 16.46 -21.83
N HIS A 190 -2.40 15.96 -21.37
CA HIS A 190 -1.63 14.96 -22.09
C HIS A 190 -2.41 13.65 -22.28
N ALA A 191 -3.04 13.14 -21.21
CA ALA A 191 -3.80 11.89 -21.25
C ALA A 191 -5.00 11.97 -22.24
N PHE A 192 -5.69 13.11 -22.29
CA PHE A 192 -6.81 13.30 -23.21
C PHE A 192 -6.38 13.63 -24.64
N ALA A 193 -5.18 14.14 -24.85
CA ALA A 193 -4.57 14.27 -26.17
C ALA A 193 -4.04 12.93 -26.73
N ASN A 194 -3.74 11.96 -25.87
CA ASN A 194 -3.14 10.67 -26.20
C ASN A 194 -4.01 9.50 -25.74
N LEU A 195 -5.27 9.49 -26.16
CA LEU A 195 -6.22 8.43 -25.83
C LEU A 195 -5.78 7.07 -26.40
N VAL A 196 -5.99 6.01 -25.63
CA VAL A 196 -5.64 4.63 -25.99
C VAL A 196 -6.89 3.73 -26.02
N PRO A 197 -6.83 2.49 -26.55
CA PRO A 197 -7.89 1.50 -26.37
C PRO A 197 -8.06 1.10 -24.90
N MET A 198 -9.23 0.54 -24.56
CA MET A 198 -9.46 -0.15 -23.29
C MET A 198 -8.53 -1.36 -23.17
N ASP A 199 -8.16 -1.69 -21.95
CA ASP A 199 -7.35 -2.87 -21.61
C ASP A 199 -8.27 -3.99 -21.12
N ASP A 200 -8.73 -4.81 -22.07
CA ASP A 200 -9.67 -5.90 -21.78
C ASP A 200 -9.03 -6.97 -20.87
N ASP A 201 -7.72 -7.19 -20.97
CA ASP A 201 -7.02 -8.15 -20.11
C ASP A 201 -6.96 -7.64 -18.67
N LEU A 202 -6.72 -6.36 -18.47
CA LEU A 202 -6.72 -5.72 -17.15
C LEU A 202 -8.13 -5.73 -16.54
N ALA A 203 -9.16 -5.44 -17.34
CA ALA A 203 -10.56 -5.55 -16.92
C ALA A 203 -10.94 -6.98 -16.55
N ALA A 204 -10.52 -7.98 -17.35
CA ALA A 204 -10.74 -9.39 -17.08
C ALA A 204 -10.04 -9.85 -15.79
N ALA A 205 -8.83 -9.35 -15.51
CA ALA A 205 -8.12 -9.62 -14.26
C ALA A 205 -8.90 -9.09 -13.03
N GLY A 206 -9.47 -7.88 -13.13
CA GLY A 206 -10.39 -7.32 -12.12
C GLY A 206 -11.65 -8.16 -11.95
N GLY A 207 -12.29 -8.55 -13.07
CA GLY A 207 -13.46 -9.42 -13.10
C GLY A 207 -13.22 -10.77 -12.45
N SER A 208 -12.17 -11.47 -12.85
CA SER A 208 -11.79 -12.77 -12.28
C SER A 208 -11.56 -12.70 -10.77
N ARG A 209 -10.91 -11.65 -10.30
CA ARG A 209 -10.74 -11.41 -8.86
C ARG A 209 -12.07 -11.26 -8.13
N ARG A 210 -13.01 -10.50 -8.70
CA ARG A 210 -14.35 -10.28 -8.15
C ARG A 210 -15.16 -11.58 -8.11
N ASP A 211 -15.10 -12.37 -9.16
CA ASP A 211 -15.81 -13.65 -9.25
C ASP A 211 -15.24 -14.69 -8.25
N ILE A 212 -13.92 -14.76 -8.11
CA ILE A 212 -13.27 -15.59 -7.08
C ILE A 212 -13.69 -15.14 -5.68
N ASP A 213 -13.72 -13.84 -5.40
CA ASP A 213 -14.17 -13.31 -4.10
C ASP A 213 -15.62 -13.69 -3.82
N LEU A 214 -16.51 -13.67 -4.83
CA LEU A 214 -17.90 -14.10 -4.70
C LEU A 214 -17.99 -15.60 -4.43
N ILE A 215 -17.39 -16.44 -5.28
CA ILE A 215 -17.49 -17.91 -5.18
C ILE A 215 -16.87 -18.39 -3.87
N TRP A 216 -15.63 -17.99 -3.61
CA TRP A 216 -14.89 -18.39 -2.41
C TRP A 216 -15.58 -17.90 -1.14
N GLY A 217 -15.94 -16.62 -1.12
CA GLY A 217 -16.62 -16.00 0.02
C GLY A 217 -17.97 -16.66 0.31
N ALA A 218 -18.79 -16.88 -0.70
CA ALA A 218 -20.12 -17.48 -0.52
C ALA A 218 -20.03 -18.94 -0.10
N VAL A 219 -19.24 -19.77 -0.80
CA VAL A 219 -19.15 -21.21 -0.52
C VAL A 219 -18.57 -21.46 0.87
N LEU A 220 -17.41 -20.89 1.18
CA LEU A 220 -16.74 -21.13 2.47
C LEU A 220 -17.47 -20.47 3.63
N THR A 221 -18.00 -19.26 3.46
CA THR A 221 -18.80 -18.60 4.51
C THR A 221 -20.04 -19.41 4.85
N ARG A 222 -20.78 -19.87 3.84
CA ARG A 222 -21.97 -20.72 4.06
C ARG A 222 -21.58 -22.04 4.70
N TYR A 223 -20.53 -22.71 4.20
CA TYR A 223 -20.04 -23.96 4.75
C TYR A 223 -19.67 -23.85 6.24
N LEU A 224 -18.80 -22.90 6.59
CA LEU A 224 -18.35 -22.70 7.97
C LEU A 224 -19.51 -22.32 8.91
N THR A 225 -20.43 -21.50 8.44
CA THR A 225 -21.60 -21.10 9.21
C THR A 225 -22.55 -22.27 9.45
N LEU A 226 -22.83 -23.08 8.42
CA LEU A 226 -23.74 -24.22 8.49
C LEU A 226 -23.16 -25.35 9.34
N VAL A 227 -21.87 -25.66 9.23
CA VAL A 227 -21.21 -26.70 10.03
C VAL A 227 -21.24 -26.36 11.52
N LYS A 228 -20.94 -25.11 11.88
CA LYS A 228 -20.81 -24.73 13.30
C LYS A 228 -22.13 -24.38 13.98
N PHE A 229 -23.08 -23.77 13.25
CA PHE A 229 -24.27 -23.14 13.84
C PHE A 229 -25.59 -23.63 13.23
N ALA A 230 -25.58 -24.66 12.37
CA ALA A 230 -26.76 -25.12 11.64
C ALA A 230 -27.52 -23.99 10.91
N GLY A 231 -26.81 -22.92 10.53
CA GLY A 231 -27.40 -21.77 9.83
C GLY A 231 -28.08 -20.71 10.71
N TYR A 232 -28.05 -20.87 12.03
CA TYR A 232 -28.64 -19.89 12.97
C TYR A 232 -27.55 -19.12 13.73
N GLY A 233 -27.71 -17.81 13.84
CA GLY A 233 -26.87 -16.95 14.67
C GLY A 233 -25.71 -16.28 13.93
N ASN A 234 -24.48 -16.51 14.37
CA ASN A 234 -23.31 -15.77 13.91
C ASN A 234 -22.74 -16.29 12.58
N VAL A 235 -22.79 -15.48 11.54
CA VAL A 235 -22.13 -15.76 10.26
C VAL A 235 -20.62 -15.86 10.47
N ARG A 236 -20.01 -16.97 9.97
CA ARG A 236 -18.56 -17.17 9.95
C ARG A 236 -18.05 -16.84 8.56
N SER A 237 -17.71 -15.56 8.35
CA SER A 237 -17.20 -15.14 7.06
C SER A 237 -15.81 -15.71 6.79
N SER A 238 -15.59 -16.07 5.53
CA SER A 238 -14.30 -16.46 4.98
C SER A 238 -14.07 -15.67 3.70
N GLY A 239 -12.85 -15.28 3.43
CA GLY A 239 -12.53 -14.50 2.25
C GLY A 239 -11.06 -14.62 1.90
N ARG A 240 -10.75 -14.30 0.66
CA ARG A 240 -9.41 -14.35 0.07
C ARG A 240 -8.35 -13.55 0.85
N VAL A 241 -8.74 -12.48 1.53
CA VAL A 241 -7.86 -11.65 2.35
C VAL A 241 -7.97 -12.00 3.82
N GLN A 242 -9.20 -12.14 4.35
CA GLN A 242 -9.44 -12.39 5.77
C GLN A 242 -8.78 -13.69 6.27
N THR A 243 -8.94 -14.78 5.51
CA THR A 243 -8.48 -16.10 5.94
C THR A 243 -6.96 -16.21 5.99
N PRO A 244 -6.20 -15.79 4.94
CA PRO A 244 -4.74 -15.76 5.01
C PRO A 244 -4.20 -14.82 6.10
N THR A 245 -4.83 -13.66 6.29
CA THR A 245 -4.42 -12.72 7.35
C THR A 245 -4.61 -13.35 8.74
N LEU A 246 -5.74 -14.03 8.96
CA LEU A 246 -5.97 -14.76 10.21
C LEU A 246 -4.97 -15.91 10.38
N ALA A 247 -4.63 -16.62 9.31
CA ALA A 247 -3.64 -17.72 9.35
C ALA A 247 -2.28 -17.22 9.84
N ILE A 248 -1.79 -16.08 9.34
CA ILE A 248 -0.53 -15.47 9.78
C ILE A 248 -0.55 -15.19 11.30
N ILE A 249 -1.67 -14.66 11.82
CA ILE A 249 -1.82 -14.38 13.25
C ILE A 249 -1.84 -15.68 14.06
N VAL A 250 -2.56 -16.69 13.58
CA VAL A 250 -2.66 -18.01 14.24
C VAL A 250 -1.30 -18.74 14.25
N GLU A 251 -0.55 -18.68 13.15
CA GLU A 251 0.80 -19.25 13.09
C GLU A 251 1.72 -18.56 14.09
N ARG A 252 1.69 -17.24 14.14
CA ARG A 252 2.49 -16.48 15.13
C ARG A 252 2.10 -16.81 16.56
N GLU A 253 0.81 -16.98 16.84
CA GLU A 253 0.34 -17.37 18.18
C GLU A 253 0.76 -18.81 18.52
N ARG A 254 0.76 -19.73 17.57
CA ARG A 254 1.30 -21.09 17.77
C ARG A 254 2.79 -21.07 18.10
N GLU A 255 3.59 -20.27 17.38
CA GLU A 255 5.00 -20.06 17.72
C GLU A 255 5.16 -19.53 19.15
N ARG A 256 4.35 -18.54 19.52
CA ARG A 256 4.36 -17.97 20.89
C ARG A 256 4.01 -19.04 21.95
N MET A 257 3.01 -19.87 21.67
CA MET A 257 2.60 -20.95 22.59
C MET A 257 3.63 -22.08 22.68
N ALA A 258 4.36 -22.33 21.60
CA ALA A 258 5.43 -23.32 21.56
C ALA A 258 6.77 -22.79 22.09
N PHE A 259 6.86 -21.48 22.35
CA PHE A 259 8.08 -20.87 22.88
C PHE A 259 8.39 -21.36 24.29
N VAL A 260 9.54 -21.96 24.45
CA VAL A 260 10.08 -22.37 25.76
C VAL A 260 11.06 -21.28 26.21
N PRO A 261 10.76 -20.57 27.30
CA PRO A 261 11.70 -19.59 27.85
C PRO A 261 12.99 -20.28 28.33
N GLU A 262 14.11 -19.67 28.00
CA GLU A 262 15.42 -20.04 28.53
C GLU A 262 15.98 -18.85 29.33
N ASP A 263 16.48 -19.10 30.53
CA ASP A 263 17.16 -18.09 31.31
C ASP A 263 18.53 -17.79 30.70
N TYR A 264 18.94 -16.54 30.75
CA TYR A 264 20.28 -16.11 30.39
C TYR A 264 20.65 -14.87 31.20
N TRP A 265 21.92 -14.69 31.37
CA TRP A 265 22.49 -13.59 32.17
C TRP A 265 23.24 -12.63 31.26
N VAL A 266 23.08 -11.32 31.50
CA VAL A 266 23.72 -10.25 30.72
C VAL A 266 24.48 -9.36 31.67
N ILE A 267 25.80 -9.33 31.54
CA ILE A 267 26.67 -8.49 32.36
C ILE A 267 26.88 -7.14 31.65
N ARG A 268 26.66 -6.05 32.37
CA ARG A 268 26.95 -4.68 31.94
C ARG A 268 27.87 -4.00 32.90
N GLY A 269 29.00 -3.46 32.41
CA GLY A 269 29.92 -2.64 33.16
C GLY A 269 29.61 -1.15 32.99
N ALA A 270 29.74 -0.40 34.08
CA ALA A 270 29.67 1.06 34.09
C ALA A 270 31.10 1.63 34.12
N PHE A 271 31.38 2.55 33.22
CA PHE A 271 32.72 3.13 32.99
C PHE A 271 32.67 4.65 33.04
N ASP A 272 33.75 5.27 33.43
CA ASP A 272 33.96 6.71 33.41
C ASP A 272 35.30 7.02 32.75
N ALA A 273 35.26 7.76 31.67
CA ALA A 273 36.44 8.12 30.90
C ALA A 273 37.29 9.19 31.61
N GLY A 274 36.70 10.06 32.42
CA GLY A 274 37.39 11.08 33.19
C GLY A 274 38.54 11.77 32.45
N ALA A 275 39.71 11.84 33.06
CA ALA A 275 40.91 12.40 32.44
C ALA A 275 41.53 11.57 31.31
N ALA A 276 41.05 10.34 31.07
CA ALA A 276 41.45 9.50 29.93
C ALA A 276 40.74 9.88 28.62
N ALA A 277 39.66 10.67 28.68
CA ALA A 277 39.08 11.33 27.52
C ALA A 277 40.12 12.31 26.96
N GLY A 278 40.46 12.16 25.66
CA GLY A 278 41.52 12.92 25.00
C GLY A 278 41.36 14.45 25.07
N PRO A 279 42.31 15.23 24.51
CA PRO A 279 42.48 16.65 24.78
C PRO A 279 41.37 17.59 24.25
N THR A 280 40.27 17.06 23.73
CA THR A 280 39.11 17.87 23.33
C THR A 280 38.02 17.72 24.40
N PRO A 281 37.94 18.60 25.42
CA PRO A 281 36.86 18.56 26.40
C PRO A 281 35.53 18.90 25.67
N GLY A 282 34.54 18.00 25.75
CA GLY A 282 33.16 18.27 25.32
C GLY A 282 32.58 17.39 24.21
N GLU A 283 33.32 16.47 23.63
CA GLU A 283 32.78 15.52 22.64
C GLU A 283 32.50 14.15 23.28
N GLY A 284 31.32 13.99 23.84
CA GLY A 284 30.79 12.73 24.33
C GLY A 284 30.55 12.70 25.85
N PRO A 285 29.75 11.74 26.34
CA PRO A 285 29.51 11.55 27.77
C PRO A 285 30.77 11.04 28.47
N GLU A 286 31.12 11.57 29.65
CA GLU A 286 32.21 11.05 30.46
C GLU A 286 31.92 9.62 30.96
N ALA A 287 30.65 9.36 31.37
CA ALA A 287 30.18 8.05 31.81
C ALA A 287 29.47 7.30 30.68
N PHE A 288 29.75 6.02 30.54
CA PHE A 288 29.13 5.14 29.55
C PHE A 288 29.01 3.70 30.08
N GLU A 289 28.11 2.92 29.47
CA GLU A 289 27.97 1.50 29.77
C GLU A 289 28.49 0.65 28.59
N ALA A 290 29.06 -0.50 28.92
CA ALA A 290 29.42 -1.50 27.94
C ALA A 290 28.95 -2.89 28.38
N PRO A 291 28.29 -3.66 27.50
CA PRO A 291 28.03 -5.06 27.79
C PRO A 291 29.31 -5.88 27.73
N HIS A 292 29.33 -6.99 28.48
CA HIS A 292 30.36 -8.00 28.37
C HIS A 292 30.43 -8.55 26.94
N ALA A 293 31.61 -8.97 26.47
CA ALA A 293 31.78 -9.50 25.10
C ALA A 293 30.94 -10.76 24.86
N THR A 294 30.73 -11.60 25.89
CA THR A 294 29.72 -12.66 25.89
C THR A 294 28.35 -12.03 26.06
N ALA A 295 27.62 -11.83 24.94
CA ALA A 295 26.36 -11.11 24.93
C ALA A 295 25.26 -11.74 25.83
N ARG A 296 25.32 -13.06 26.03
CA ARG A 296 24.40 -13.83 26.89
C ARG A 296 25.14 -15.04 27.45
N PHE A 297 25.24 -15.14 28.73
CA PHE A 297 25.69 -16.36 29.42
C PHE A 297 24.50 -17.30 29.55
N LYS A 298 24.65 -18.55 29.15
CA LYS A 298 23.62 -19.57 29.27
C LYS A 298 23.72 -20.39 30.54
N VAL A 299 24.82 -20.27 31.26
CA VAL A 299 25.09 -20.98 32.50
C VAL A 299 25.32 -19.93 33.58
N GLU A 300 24.54 -19.98 34.66
CA GLU A 300 24.61 -19.03 35.76
C GLU A 300 25.99 -18.99 36.43
N ALA A 301 26.62 -20.17 36.62
CA ALA A 301 27.94 -20.26 37.21
C ALA A 301 29.03 -19.55 36.40
N GLU A 302 28.91 -19.51 35.05
CA GLU A 302 29.82 -18.76 34.19
C GLU A 302 29.62 -17.24 34.34
N ALA A 303 28.37 -16.79 34.44
CA ALA A 303 28.07 -15.38 34.69
C ALA A 303 28.56 -14.93 36.07
N ASN A 304 28.34 -15.74 37.10
CA ASN A 304 28.82 -15.47 38.45
C ASN A 304 30.34 -15.44 38.51
N ALA A 305 31.04 -16.37 37.86
CA ALA A 305 32.50 -16.37 37.77
C ALA A 305 33.02 -15.08 37.10
N ALA A 306 32.42 -14.63 36.01
CA ALA A 306 32.79 -13.36 35.36
C ALA A 306 32.53 -12.14 36.29
N MET A 307 31.41 -12.14 37.04
CA MET A 307 31.10 -11.11 38.02
C MET A 307 32.12 -11.10 39.17
N ASP A 308 32.53 -12.27 39.68
CA ASP A 308 33.54 -12.42 40.74
C ASP A 308 34.91 -11.92 40.27
N HIS A 309 35.29 -12.16 39.01
CA HIS A 309 36.57 -11.66 38.45
C HIS A 309 36.62 -10.13 38.40
N VAL A 310 35.50 -9.46 38.12
CA VAL A 310 35.45 -8.00 38.09
C VAL A 310 35.14 -7.37 39.45
N ALA A 311 34.77 -8.19 40.44
CA ALA A 311 34.48 -7.70 41.79
C ALA A 311 35.73 -7.04 42.41
N GLY A 312 35.59 -5.79 42.85
CA GLY A 312 36.70 -5.03 43.44
C GLY A 312 37.65 -4.36 42.42
N ALA A 313 37.47 -4.60 41.12
CA ALA A 313 38.18 -3.81 40.11
C ALA A 313 37.70 -2.35 40.14
N THR A 314 38.62 -1.40 40.00
CA THR A 314 38.31 0.05 39.99
C THR A 314 38.72 0.72 38.67
N SER A 315 39.35 -0.04 37.78
CA SER A 315 39.78 0.45 36.46
C SER A 315 39.66 -0.61 35.38
N ALA A 316 39.52 -0.15 34.17
CA ALA A 316 39.54 -0.95 32.95
C ALA A 316 40.63 -0.43 32.01
N ARG A 317 41.24 -1.31 31.26
CA ARG A 317 42.19 -0.96 30.21
C ARG A 317 41.53 -0.99 28.86
N VAL A 318 41.70 0.05 28.05
CA VAL A 318 41.29 0.06 26.63
C VAL A 318 42.25 -0.84 25.85
N VAL A 319 41.74 -1.97 25.34
CA VAL A 319 42.51 -2.95 24.57
C VAL A 319 42.60 -2.56 23.12
N SER A 320 41.48 -2.13 22.54
CA SER A 320 41.42 -1.69 21.14
C SER A 320 40.34 -0.65 20.91
N VAL A 321 40.58 0.22 19.91
CA VAL A 321 39.61 1.20 19.41
C VAL A 321 39.52 1.05 17.91
N GLU A 322 38.42 0.45 17.44
CA GLU A 322 38.16 0.24 16.01
C GLU A 322 37.17 1.31 15.52
N LYS A 323 37.57 2.13 14.54
CA LYS A 323 36.71 3.09 13.86
C LYS A 323 36.45 2.64 12.43
N LYS A 324 35.18 2.54 12.03
CA LYS A 324 34.82 2.12 10.69
C LYS A 324 33.72 3.03 10.11
N LYS A 325 34.07 3.69 9.01
CA LYS A 325 33.06 4.42 8.22
C LYS A 325 32.24 3.44 7.39
N ARG A 326 30.93 3.62 7.40
CA ARG A 326 29.99 2.87 6.56
C ARG A 326 29.06 3.83 5.84
N THR A 327 28.79 3.50 4.60
CA THR A 327 27.85 4.24 3.77
C THR A 327 26.45 3.66 3.95
N VAL A 328 25.47 4.55 4.16
CA VAL A 328 24.05 4.22 4.23
C VAL A 328 23.40 4.75 2.97
N ALA A 329 22.90 3.83 2.14
CA ALA A 329 22.25 4.20 0.88
C ALA A 329 20.95 4.98 1.12
N PRO A 330 20.58 5.91 0.22
CA PRO A 330 19.29 6.57 0.24
C PRO A 330 18.15 5.55 0.15
N PRO A 331 16.96 5.91 0.65
CA PRO A 331 15.82 5.03 0.59
C PRO A 331 15.30 4.89 -0.85
N VAL A 332 14.56 3.80 -1.13
CA VAL A 332 13.89 3.60 -2.41
C VAL A 332 12.55 4.38 -2.47
N PRO A 333 12.01 4.66 -3.66
CA PRO A 333 10.71 5.30 -3.82
C PRO A 333 9.58 4.61 -3.04
N PHE A 334 8.58 5.37 -2.62
CA PHE A 334 7.41 4.81 -1.96
C PHE A 334 6.49 4.07 -2.91
N ASN A 335 6.12 2.86 -2.53
CA ASN A 335 4.88 2.20 -2.94
C ASN A 335 3.85 2.27 -1.80
N THR A 336 2.64 1.77 -2.03
CA THR A 336 1.54 1.78 -1.05
C THR A 336 1.95 1.18 0.29
N THR A 337 2.57 0.00 0.28
CA THR A 337 2.95 -0.73 1.50
C THR A 337 4.01 0.01 2.31
N SER A 338 5.06 0.50 1.65
CA SER A 338 6.14 1.22 2.32
C SER A 338 5.70 2.61 2.81
N LEU A 339 4.77 3.27 2.11
CA LEU A 339 4.16 4.51 2.59
C LEU A 339 3.35 4.27 3.87
N MET A 340 2.49 3.24 3.89
CA MET A 340 1.71 2.90 5.09
C MET A 340 2.61 2.54 6.28
N ALA A 341 3.70 1.81 6.05
CA ALA A 341 4.65 1.46 7.10
C ALA A 341 5.35 2.71 7.67
N ALA A 342 5.83 3.61 6.80
CA ALA A 342 6.47 4.86 7.23
C ALA A 342 5.48 5.78 7.96
N ALA A 343 4.25 5.91 7.45
CA ALA A 343 3.18 6.69 8.07
C ALA A 343 2.78 6.14 9.45
N SER A 344 2.79 4.79 9.61
CA SER A 344 2.51 4.14 10.89
C SER A 344 3.56 4.45 11.95
N ALA A 345 4.84 4.51 11.57
CA ALA A 345 5.92 4.93 12.46
C ALA A 345 5.73 6.38 12.92
N GLU A 346 5.06 7.21 12.13
CA GLU A 346 4.70 8.59 12.44
C GLU A 346 3.33 8.74 13.13
N GLY A 347 2.69 7.64 13.54
CA GLY A 347 1.41 7.64 14.26
C GLY A 347 0.17 7.79 13.37
N ILE A 348 0.29 7.55 12.07
CA ILE A 348 -0.85 7.54 11.13
C ILE A 348 -1.20 6.09 10.80
N SER A 349 -2.37 5.62 11.23
CA SER A 349 -2.79 4.24 10.94
C SER A 349 -2.92 3.98 9.43
N PRO A 350 -2.72 2.73 8.95
CA PRO A 350 -2.78 2.39 7.52
C PRO A 350 -4.08 2.85 6.84
N ALA A 351 -5.23 2.64 7.47
CA ALA A 351 -6.52 3.07 6.92
C ALA A 351 -6.63 4.60 6.80
N ARG A 352 -6.09 5.35 7.79
CA ARG A 352 -6.06 6.81 7.74
C ARG A 352 -5.06 7.30 6.70
N CYS A 353 -3.89 6.66 6.59
CA CYS A 353 -2.89 6.95 5.58
C CYS A 353 -3.49 6.88 4.17
N MET A 354 -4.17 5.78 3.83
CA MET A 354 -4.76 5.62 2.50
C MET A 354 -5.89 6.62 2.22
N ARG A 355 -6.69 6.97 3.22
CA ARG A 355 -7.73 8.00 3.05
C ARG A 355 -7.13 9.38 2.78
N ILE A 356 -6.08 9.77 3.51
CA ILE A 356 -5.38 11.03 3.29
C ILE A 356 -4.70 11.02 1.91
N ALA A 357 -4.03 9.93 1.56
CA ALA A 357 -3.35 9.80 0.26
C ALA A 357 -4.35 9.90 -0.92
N GLU A 358 -5.53 9.30 -0.79
CA GLU A 358 -6.61 9.45 -1.78
C GLU A 358 -7.07 10.91 -1.93
N SER A 359 -7.25 11.63 -0.80
CA SER A 359 -7.59 13.06 -0.82
C SER A 359 -6.50 13.88 -1.50
N LEU A 360 -5.23 13.68 -1.12
CA LEU A 360 -4.10 14.38 -1.71
C LEU A 360 -3.95 14.13 -3.22
N TYR A 361 -4.24 12.90 -3.67
CA TYR A 361 -4.27 12.54 -5.08
C TYR A 361 -5.39 13.28 -5.81
N MET A 362 -6.62 13.21 -5.28
CA MET A 362 -7.76 13.90 -5.87
C MET A 362 -7.56 15.43 -5.95
N ASP A 363 -6.87 16.02 -4.98
CA ASP A 363 -6.55 17.43 -4.95
C ASP A 363 -5.34 17.81 -5.82
N GLY A 364 -4.64 16.82 -6.39
CA GLY A 364 -3.51 17.02 -7.30
C GLY A 364 -2.19 17.33 -6.61
N TYR A 365 -2.03 16.97 -5.34
CA TYR A 365 -0.79 17.16 -4.58
C TYR A 365 0.18 15.99 -4.67
N ILE A 366 -0.31 14.77 -4.95
CA ILE A 366 0.53 13.59 -5.13
C ILE A 366 0.04 12.76 -6.33
N SER A 367 0.89 11.86 -6.81
CA SER A 367 0.53 10.85 -7.79
C SER A 367 -0.38 9.77 -7.18
N TYR A 368 -0.92 8.88 -8.02
CA TYR A 368 -1.81 7.80 -7.62
C TYR A 368 -1.20 6.94 -6.49
N PRO A 369 -1.90 6.78 -5.36
CA PRO A 369 -1.29 6.19 -4.17
C PRO A 369 -1.36 4.66 -4.07
N ARG A 370 -2.08 3.98 -4.98
CA ARG A 370 -2.24 2.52 -4.96
C ARG A 370 -1.32 1.87 -5.98
N VAL A 371 -0.05 1.77 -5.64
CA VAL A 371 1.00 1.27 -6.54
C VAL A 371 1.91 0.29 -5.81
N ASP A 372 2.41 -0.69 -6.56
CA ASP A 372 3.44 -1.62 -6.09
C ASP A 372 4.84 -1.26 -6.60
N ASN A 373 4.90 -0.38 -7.59
CA ASN A 373 6.13 0.08 -8.22
C ASN A 373 7.06 0.80 -7.24
N THR A 374 8.35 0.52 -7.35
CA THR A 374 9.43 1.16 -6.57
C THR A 374 10.55 1.72 -7.46
N VAL A 375 10.25 1.88 -8.76
CA VAL A 375 11.17 2.40 -9.78
C VAL A 375 10.48 3.51 -10.56
N TYR A 376 11.02 4.73 -10.54
CA TYR A 376 10.50 5.79 -11.40
C TYR A 376 10.82 5.46 -12.87
N PRO A 377 9.85 5.58 -13.78
CA PRO A 377 10.07 5.35 -15.20
C PRO A 377 10.94 6.48 -15.80
N ASP A 378 11.69 6.17 -16.83
CA ASP A 378 12.55 7.14 -17.52
C ASP A 378 11.75 8.30 -18.17
N SER A 379 10.45 8.10 -18.40
CA SER A 379 9.54 9.13 -18.91
C SER A 379 9.15 10.19 -17.89
N LEU A 380 9.37 9.95 -16.59
CA LEU A 380 9.08 10.93 -15.54
C LEU A 380 10.23 11.94 -15.45
N ASP A 381 9.94 13.20 -15.76
CA ASP A 381 10.92 14.29 -15.58
C ASP A 381 11.07 14.61 -14.09
N LEU A 382 12.11 14.04 -13.48
CA LEU A 382 12.42 14.24 -12.06
C LEU A 382 12.74 15.70 -11.73
N ALA A 383 13.31 16.45 -12.68
CA ALA A 383 13.64 17.86 -12.48
C ALA A 383 12.38 18.72 -12.47
N GLU A 384 11.39 18.42 -13.30
CA GLU A 384 10.08 19.06 -13.27
C GLU A 384 9.40 18.85 -11.92
N VAL A 385 9.40 17.62 -11.40
CA VAL A 385 8.82 17.30 -10.07
C VAL A 385 9.54 18.06 -8.96
N VAL A 386 10.87 18.13 -8.97
CA VAL A 386 11.65 18.90 -7.98
C VAL A 386 11.31 20.37 -8.06
N ASN A 387 11.19 20.94 -9.28
CA ASN A 387 10.81 22.32 -9.48
C ASN A 387 9.39 22.62 -8.97
N ALA A 388 8.44 21.71 -9.17
CA ALA A 388 7.05 21.86 -8.72
C ALA A 388 6.94 22.08 -7.20
N ILE A 389 7.83 21.48 -6.41
CA ILE A 389 7.82 21.58 -4.94
C ILE A 389 8.85 22.56 -4.37
N ALA A 390 9.75 23.12 -5.20
CA ALA A 390 10.86 23.98 -4.76
C ALA A 390 10.41 25.27 -4.05
N GLY A 391 9.19 25.72 -4.30
CA GLY A 391 8.60 26.89 -3.62
C GLY A 391 8.18 26.64 -2.16
N ASN A 392 8.28 25.40 -1.64
CA ASN A 392 8.03 25.13 -0.23
C ASN A 392 9.29 25.49 0.59
N PRO A 393 9.18 26.36 1.63
CA PRO A 393 10.33 26.78 2.44
C PRO A 393 11.08 25.62 3.09
N ALA A 394 10.38 24.51 3.42
CA ALA A 394 10.96 23.37 4.13
C ALA A 394 11.92 22.54 3.24
N TYR A 395 11.78 22.59 1.92
CA TYR A 395 12.64 21.82 1.00
C TYR A 395 13.29 22.64 -0.11
N GLY A 396 12.93 23.90 -0.27
CA GLY A 396 13.48 24.76 -1.32
C GLY A 396 15.01 24.79 -1.40
N PRO A 397 15.76 24.88 -0.28
CA PRO A 397 17.22 24.77 -0.29
C PRO A 397 17.72 23.44 -0.90
N TYR A 398 17.14 22.32 -0.50
CA TYR A 398 17.50 20.98 -1.01
C TYR A 398 17.15 20.81 -2.50
N CYS A 399 16.01 21.34 -2.93
CA CYS A 399 15.63 21.34 -4.35
C CYS A 399 16.65 22.09 -5.20
N ARG A 400 17.09 23.26 -4.76
CA ARG A 400 18.13 24.04 -5.48
C ARG A 400 19.46 23.31 -5.53
N GLU A 401 19.86 22.68 -4.43
CA GLU A 401 21.08 21.88 -4.36
C GLU A 401 21.02 20.72 -5.36
N LEU A 402 19.95 19.93 -5.36
CA LEU A 402 19.74 18.81 -6.28
C LEU A 402 19.77 19.25 -7.75
N LEU A 403 19.06 20.32 -8.10
CA LEU A 403 19.00 20.83 -9.47
C LEU A 403 20.37 21.39 -9.94
N SER A 404 21.19 21.90 -9.03
CA SER A 404 22.53 22.43 -9.35
C SER A 404 23.59 21.33 -9.48
N ALA A 405 23.35 20.15 -8.93
CA ALA A 405 24.30 19.04 -8.93
C ALA A 405 24.40 18.29 -10.28
N GLY A 406 23.50 18.57 -11.23
CA GLY A 406 23.49 17.95 -12.56
C GLY A 406 22.29 17.01 -12.78
N PRO A 407 22.38 16.05 -13.68
CA PRO A 407 21.28 15.14 -14.00
C PRO A 407 20.82 14.34 -12.78
N LEU A 408 19.52 14.40 -12.47
CA LEU A 408 18.94 13.71 -11.33
C LEU A 408 18.82 12.21 -11.61
N LYS A 409 19.20 11.41 -10.63
CA LYS A 409 19.06 9.95 -10.68
C LYS A 409 18.50 9.45 -9.35
N ALA A 410 17.32 8.86 -9.41
CA ALA A 410 16.70 8.28 -8.24
C ALA A 410 17.25 6.89 -7.92
N THR A 411 17.19 6.52 -6.65
CA THR A 411 17.39 5.12 -6.24
C THR A 411 16.31 4.22 -6.84
N ARG A 412 16.63 2.96 -7.05
CA ARG A 412 15.72 1.95 -7.61
C ARG A 412 15.41 0.89 -6.55
N GLY A 413 14.14 0.56 -6.38
CA GLY A 413 13.72 -0.60 -5.61
C GLY A 413 13.78 -1.89 -6.43
N LYS A 414 13.20 -2.96 -5.87
CA LYS A 414 13.21 -4.29 -6.50
C LYS A 414 12.00 -4.56 -7.40
N THR A 415 10.89 -3.87 -7.14
CA THR A 415 9.63 -4.07 -7.87
C THR A 415 9.49 -2.99 -8.93
N GLU A 416 9.37 -3.41 -10.18
CA GLU A 416 9.10 -2.54 -11.31
C GLU A 416 7.82 -3.01 -11.98
N THR A 417 6.87 -2.11 -12.17
CA THR A 417 5.58 -2.34 -12.83
C THR A 417 5.35 -1.26 -13.89
N THR A 418 4.46 -1.52 -14.82
CA THR A 418 4.19 -0.63 -15.97
C THR A 418 2.88 0.16 -15.84
N ASP A 419 2.17 0.00 -14.71
CA ASP A 419 0.89 0.67 -14.45
C ASP A 419 1.07 2.13 -14.02
N HIS A 420 1.57 2.35 -12.81
CA HIS A 420 1.82 3.70 -12.28
C HIS A 420 3.26 3.85 -11.78
N PRO A 421 3.82 5.07 -11.83
CA PRO A 421 5.06 5.36 -11.13
C PRO A 421 4.90 5.21 -9.61
N PRO A 422 6.00 5.04 -8.85
CA PRO A 422 5.98 5.17 -7.40
C PRO A 422 5.36 6.50 -6.94
N ILE A 423 4.89 6.56 -5.70
CA ILE A 423 4.23 7.74 -5.14
C ILE A 423 5.23 8.91 -5.03
N TYR A 424 4.87 10.06 -5.62
CA TYR A 424 5.67 11.29 -5.61
C TYR A 424 4.78 12.54 -5.49
N PRO A 425 5.32 13.68 -5.04
CA PRO A 425 4.57 14.93 -4.98
C PRO A 425 4.43 15.54 -6.39
N THR A 426 3.24 16.01 -6.74
CA THR A 426 2.92 16.59 -8.06
C THR A 426 2.77 18.11 -8.02
N ALA A 427 2.56 18.68 -6.84
CA ALA A 427 2.43 20.11 -6.63
C ALA A 427 2.97 20.53 -5.26
N LYS A 428 3.32 21.82 -5.12
CA LYS A 428 3.69 22.41 -3.84
C LYS A 428 2.49 22.42 -2.89
N ALA A 429 2.71 22.00 -1.65
CA ALA A 429 1.80 22.26 -0.54
C ALA A 429 2.56 22.80 0.68
N THR A 430 1.93 23.67 1.43
CA THR A 430 2.41 24.24 2.68
C THR A 430 1.44 23.89 3.83
N PRO A 431 1.79 24.11 5.10
CA PRO A 431 0.84 23.94 6.21
C PRO A 431 -0.44 24.78 6.10
N ASP A 432 -0.42 25.84 5.32
CA ASP A 432 -1.58 26.72 5.12
C ASP A 432 -2.55 26.17 4.05
N ASP A 433 -2.04 25.32 3.15
CA ASP A 433 -2.83 24.73 2.06
C ASP A 433 -3.58 23.46 2.47
N LEU A 434 -3.12 22.77 3.51
CA LEU A 434 -3.61 21.44 3.92
C LEU A 434 -3.90 21.36 5.41
N SER A 435 -4.77 20.45 5.82
CA SER A 435 -4.91 20.13 7.25
C SER A 435 -3.58 19.61 7.82
N ALA A 436 -3.36 19.75 9.13
CA ALA A 436 -2.14 19.28 9.78
C ALA A 436 -1.86 17.78 9.53
N ALA A 437 -2.89 16.95 9.43
CA ALA A 437 -2.74 15.52 9.17
C ALA A 437 -2.39 15.25 7.70
N ASP A 438 -3.01 15.97 6.77
CA ASP A 438 -2.76 15.82 5.34
C ASP A 438 -1.38 16.34 4.99
N TYR A 439 -1.00 17.52 5.55
CA TYR A 439 0.34 18.05 5.40
C TYR A 439 1.42 17.12 5.97
N LYS A 440 1.15 16.46 7.10
CA LYS A 440 2.10 15.49 7.68
C LYS A 440 2.40 14.35 6.70
N LEU A 441 1.38 13.80 6.05
CA LEU A 441 1.56 12.72 5.08
C LEU A 441 2.21 13.24 3.79
N TYR A 442 1.76 14.40 3.28
CA TYR A 442 2.37 15.04 2.12
C TYR A 442 3.87 15.32 2.34
N ASN A 443 4.22 15.89 3.49
CA ASN A 443 5.61 16.18 3.86
C ASN A 443 6.47 14.90 3.93
N LEU A 444 5.92 13.79 4.43
CA LEU A 444 6.59 12.49 4.43
C LEU A 444 6.89 12.01 2.99
N ILE A 445 5.92 12.14 2.08
CA ILE A 445 6.05 11.76 0.67
C ILE A 445 7.07 12.66 -0.04
N ALA A 446 6.96 13.98 0.09
CA ALA A 446 7.85 14.93 -0.55
C ALA A 446 9.31 14.76 -0.11
N ARG A 447 9.54 14.61 1.20
CA ARG A 447 10.88 14.35 1.74
C ARG A 447 11.43 13.01 1.29
N ARG A 448 10.58 11.96 1.20
CA ARG A 448 11.02 10.67 0.69
C ARG A 448 11.43 10.76 -0.78
N PHE A 449 10.66 11.45 -1.61
CA PHE A 449 10.99 11.67 -3.01
C PHE A 449 12.37 12.34 -3.15
N LEU A 450 12.59 13.47 -2.47
CA LEU A 450 13.87 14.17 -2.50
C LEU A 450 15.03 13.32 -1.97
N ALA A 451 14.78 12.51 -0.95
CA ALA A 451 15.78 11.60 -0.41
C ALA A 451 16.23 10.53 -1.42
N THR A 452 15.33 10.07 -2.31
CA THR A 452 15.69 9.12 -3.36
C THR A 452 16.65 9.70 -4.39
N LEU A 453 16.70 11.03 -4.50
CA LEU A 453 17.56 11.79 -5.42
C LEU A 453 18.87 12.26 -4.76
N SER A 454 18.97 12.13 -3.43
CA SER A 454 20.08 12.65 -2.64
C SER A 454 21.23 11.64 -2.53
N GLY A 455 22.42 12.12 -2.16
CA GLY A 455 23.56 11.28 -1.90
C GLY A 455 23.41 10.41 -0.63
N PRO A 456 24.25 9.37 -0.49
CA PRO A 456 24.24 8.51 0.69
C PRO A 456 24.70 9.26 1.95
N ALA A 457 24.31 8.75 3.11
CA ALA A 457 24.82 9.19 4.39
C ALA A 457 26.07 8.38 4.81
N THR A 458 27.01 9.01 5.50
CA THR A 458 28.18 8.35 6.08
C THR A 458 28.06 8.32 7.59
N VAL A 459 28.13 7.12 8.17
CA VAL A 459 28.11 6.88 9.62
C VAL A 459 29.46 6.29 10.02
N GLU A 460 30.07 6.86 11.05
CA GLU A 460 31.26 6.28 11.68
C GLU A 460 30.84 5.46 12.91
N GLY A 461 31.05 4.14 12.83
CA GLY A 461 30.87 3.23 13.94
C GLY A 461 32.20 3.14 14.72
N THR A 462 32.16 3.38 16.05
CA THR A 462 33.27 3.17 16.96
C THR A 462 32.97 1.95 17.81
N LYS A 463 33.95 1.03 17.91
CA LYS A 463 33.93 -0.13 18.80
C LYS A 463 35.14 -0.06 19.72
N VAL A 464 34.88 0.01 21.00
CA VAL A 464 35.90 0.03 22.03
C VAL A 464 35.87 -1.28 22.81
N THR A 465 36.98 -2.00 22.87
CA THR A 465 37.13 -3.18 23.68
C THR A 465 37.89 -2.79 24.97
N LEU A 466 37.30 -3.12 26.09
CA LEU A 466 37.84 -2.85 27.44
C LEU A 466 38.13 -4.18 28.13
N ASP A 467 39.20 -4.23 28.90
CA ASP A 467 39.53 -5.35 29.79
C ASP A 467 39.40 -4.90 31.24
N VAL A 468 38.63 -5.64 32.01
CA VAL A 468 38.46 -5.46 33.45
C VAL A 468 38.90 -6.75 34.15
N ALA A 469 40.09 -6.78 34.71
CA ALA A 469 40.62 -7.94 35.40
C ALA A 469 40.58 -9.27 34.59
N GLY A 470 40.76 -9.18 33.26
CA GLY A 470 40.70 -10.31 32.33
C GLY A 470 39.34 -10.54 31.68
N GLU A 471 38.27 -9.84 32.08
CA GLU A 471 36.96 -9.93 31.48
C GLU A 471 36.75 -8.83 30.42
N PRO A 472 36.39 -9.21 29.18
CA PRO A 472 36.26 -8.25 28.09
C PRO A 472 34.88 -7.61 28.02
N PHE A 473 34.84 -6.26 27.90
CA PHE A 473 33.63 -5.47 27.66
C PHE A 473 33.70 -4.75 26.31
N VAL A 474 32.57 -4.58 25.61
CA VAL A 474 32.56 -3.99 24.29
C VAL A 474 31.54 -2.85 24.22
N ALA A 475 32.01 -1.62 24.20
CA ALA A 475 31.20 -0.44 23.90
C ALA A 475 31.10 -0.22 22.39
N LYS A 476 29.92 0.19 21.93
CA LYS A 476 29.68 0.55 20.52
C LYS A 476 29.01 1.90 20.47
N GLY A 477 29.43 2.73 19.51
CA GLY A 477 28.82 4.01 19.23
C GLY A 477 28.73 4.22 17.72
N ASP A 478 27.70 4.93 17.28
CA ASP A 478 27.50 5.32 15.89
C ASP A 478 27.31 6.84 15.85
N VAL A 479 28.06 7.53 15.00
CA VAL A 479 27.98 8.97 14.79
C VAL A 479 27.73 9.27 13.32
N LEU A 480 26.75 10.12 13.02
CA LEU A 480 26.47 10.60 11.68
C LEU A 480 27.53 11.64 11.26
N VAL A 481 28.44 11.26 10.36
CA VAL A 481 29.54 12.14 9.90
C VAL A 481 29.10 13.02 8.74
N GLU A 482 28.44 12.41 7.74
CA GLU A 482 27.89 13.11 6.59
C GLU A 482 26.40 12.78 6.49
N PRO A 483 25.52 13.77 6.62
CA PRO A 483 24.08 13.51 6.68
C PRO A 483 23.51 12.97 5.36
N GLY A 484 24.02 13.39 4.20
CA GLY A 484 23.47 12.98 2.91
C GLY A 484 21.94 13.11 2.87
N PHE A 485 21.26 12.08 2.39
CA PHE A 485 19.78 12.06 2.31
C PHE A 485 19.08 12.25 3.68
N ARG A 486 19.75 11.97 4.79
CA ARG A 486 19.16 12.09 6.13
C ARG A 486 18.92 13.54 6.56
N ALA A 487 19.59 14.51 5.91
CA ALA A 487 19.32 15.92 6.12
C ALA A 487 17.89 16.28 5.72
N ILE A 488 17.39 15.73 4.59
CA ILE A 488 16.03 15.98 4.10
C ILE A 488 15.00 14.96 4.64
N TYR A 489 15.42 13.72 4.92
CA TYR A 489 14.55 12.64 5.37
C TYR A 489 14.98 12.10 6.75
N PRO A 490 14.66 12.83 7.84
CA PRO A 490 15.11 12.49 9.21
C PRO A 490 14.23 11.42 9.89
N TYR A 491 13.49 10.63 9.14
CA TYR A 491 12.58 9.61 9.67
C TYR A 491 13.32 8.29 9.96
N GLY A 492 12.96 7.66 11.09
CA GLY A 492 13.55 6.39 11.50
C GLY A 492 15.03 6.49 11.89
N LEU A 493 15.52 7.67 12.20
CA LEU A 493 16.88 7.85 12.74
C LEU A 493 16.96 7.34 14.16
N LYS A 494 17.98 6.53 14.44
CA LYS A 494 18.43 6.28 15.82
C LYS A 494 19.18 7.52 16.29
N LYS A 495 19.10 7.81 17.59
CA LYS A 495 19.98 8.81 18.20
C LYS A 495 21.43 8.38 18.02
N ASP A 496 22.31 9.35 17.81
CA ASP A 496 23.74 9.11 17.83
C ASP A 496 24.11 8.55 19.21
N GLU A 497 24.79 7.43 19.21
CA GLU A 497 25.39 6.82 20.41
C GLU A 497 26.87 7.23 20.43
N THR A 498 27.15 8.38 21.03
CA THR A 498 28.53 8.89 21.15
C THR A 498 29.24 8.19 22.27
N LEU A 499 30.45 7.74 21.99
CA LEU A 499 31.41 7.27 23.02
C LEU A 499 32.45 8.36 23.29
N PRO A 500 33.03 8.39 24.50
CA PRO A 500 34.15 9.30 24.78
C PRO A 500 35.34 8.99 23.86
N ALA A 501 36.15 9.99 23.58
CA ALA A 501 37.36 9.83 22.78
C ALA A 501 38.45 9.06 23.60
N LEU A 502 38.49 7.74 23.44
CA LEU A 502 39.40 6.85 24.12
C LEU A 502 40.57 6.45 23.20
N GLY A 503 41.76 6.38 23.75
CA GLY A 503 42.96 5.85 23.09
C GLY A 503 43.26 4.43 23.53
N GLU A 504 43.90 3.62 22.66
CA GLU A 504 44.39 2.30 23.02
C GLU A 504 45.44 2.40 24.14
N GLY A 505 45.35 1.49 25.11
CA GLY A 505 46.20 1.49 26.29
C GLY A 505 45.74 2.43 27.41
N ALA A 506 44.77 3.31 27.18
CA ALA A 506 44.25 4.20 28.21
C ALA A 506 43.58 3.42 29.37
N SER A 507 43.66 3.98 30.58
CA SER A 507 42.96 3.46 31.76
C SER A 507 41.70 4.31 31.99
N VAL A 508 40.54 3.69 32.09
CA VAL A 508 39.27 4.32 32.44
C VAL A 508 38.79 3.81 33.80
N ALA A 509 38.09 4.63 34.54
CA ALA A 509 37.51 4.17 35.82
C ALA A 509 36.40 3.13 35.53
N PHE A 510 36.40 2.08 36.35
CA PHE A 510 35.35 1.07 36.35
C PHE A 510 34.53 1.21 37.63
N ASN A 511 33.23 1.51 37.48
CA ASN A 511 32.31 1.81 38.56
C ASN A 511 31.46 0.60 38.98
N GLY A 512 31.87 -0.60 38.55
CA GLY A 512 31.19 -1.85 38.84
C GLY A 512 30.40 -2.42 37.65
N ALA A 513 29.93 -3.64 37.83
CA ALA A 513 29.09 -4.33 36.87
C ALA A 513 27.77 -4.78 37.51
N THR A 514 26.76 -4.95 36.66
CA THR A 514 25.48 -5.53 37.02
C THR A 514 25.20 -6.74 36.10
N CYS A 515 24.56 -7.76 36.71
CA CYS A 515 24.14 -8.95 35.99
C CYS A 515 22.62 -9.07 36.01
#